data_85f71f607b2994e84f9576f99cc7dcb3
#
_entry.id   85f71f607b2994e84f9576f99cc7dcb3
#
_cell.length_a   1.000
_cell.length_b   1.000
_cell.length_c   1.000
_cell.angle_alpha   90.00
_cell.angle_beta   90.00
_cell.angle_gamma   90.00
#
_symmetry.space_group_name_H-M   'P 1'
#
loop_
_entity.id
_entity.type
_entity.pdbx_description
1 polymer ?
#
loop_
_entity_poly.entity_id
_entity_poly.type
_entity_poly.pdbx_seq_one_letter_code
_entity_poly.pdbx_strand_id
1 'polypeptide(L)'
;MKIPYSLQLKLDYALEKLIIRHAELSKQPGYKLGTACAPRPADYVEDDPLVGELNHNWYGQIQAENDAVDNVIRQILAQAPRTPPEKLARLSPDEVWVWGGPTPYWGGSMADDTLVRGADFFQARNVVYVYGPTTEKMLSLHAKYSKMLCQVNSNCRTPGALANSEEENAELLSRLSLQYPNIVGAMCDDFCTSFRYALLPERFEKIYRGVKKYNSALRVYGVIYVHELGRIHFRLVQEFIDVVNLWHWHKDDILNIDENLEKCEENFPGKPIILGIFLHEYGRSDVGAPPELLCYQLEKAREFLAQKRIEGIIILGDREIKKWPASAQAVKDYLAKQHQYQRIRNSSH
;
A
#
# COMPACT_ATOMS: atom_id res chain seq x y z
N MET A 1 10.10 13.57 -13.06
CA MET A 1 11.55 13.54 -13.53
C MET A 1 11.57 13.47 -15.06
N LYS A 2 12.40 14.29 -15.76
CA LYS A 2 12.49 14.21 -17.24
C LYS A 2 13.38 13.04 -17.64
N ILE A 3 12.80 11.97 -18.17
CA ILE A 3 13.52 10.78 -18.64
C ILE A 3 14.15 11.08 -20.00
N PRO A 4 15.45 10.78 -20.26
CA PRO A 4 16.06 10.88 -21.57
C PRO A 4 15.31 10.04 -22.62
N TYR A 5 15.08 10.59 -23.81
CA TYR A 5 14.27 9.94 -24.85
C TYR A 5 14.72 8.52 -25.19
N SER A 6 16.04 8.30 -25.26
CA SER A 6 16.59 6.97 -25.54
C SER A 6 16.31 5.94 -24.46
N LEU A 7 16.23 6.38 -23.18
CA LEU A 7 15.87 5.50 -22.07
C LEU A 7 14.35 5.27 -22.03
N GLN A 8 13.55 6.30 -22.37
CA GLN A 8 12.11 6.13 -22.49
C GLN A 8 11.76 5.07 -23.55
N LEU A 9 12.38 5.13 -24.74
CA LEU A 9 12.17 4.10 -25.78
C LEU A 9 12.57 2.70 -25.32
N LYS A 10 13.68 2.57 -24.58
CA LYS A 10 14.08 1.27 -24.02
C LYS A 10 13.06 0.76 -22.98
N LEU A 11 12.55 1.65 -22.14
CA LEU A 11 11.55 1.30 -21.14
C LEU A 11 10.25 0.85 -21.80
N ASP A 12 9.75 1.63 -22.77
CA ASP A 12 8.53 1.30 -23.51
C ASP A 12 8.65 -0.07 -24.19
N TYR A 13 9.79 -0.36 -24.82
CA TYR A 13 10.04 -1.66 -25.46
C TYR A 13 10.11 -2.81 -24.44
N ALA A 14 10.75 -2.62 -23.29
CA ALA A 14 10.83 -3.63 -22.25
C ALA A 14 9.44 -3.89 -21.63
N LEU A 15 8.66 -2.84 -21.39
CA LEU A 15 7.29 -2.93 -20.88
C LEU A 15 6.37 -3.64 -21.88
N GLU A 16 6.47 -3.36 -23.17
CA GLU A 16 5.69 -4.03 -24.20
C GLU A 16 5.95 -5.55 -24.18
N LYS A 17 7.23 -5.97 -24.11
CA LYS A 17 7.59 -7.39 -23.99
C LYS A 17 7.02 -8.04 -22.74
N LEU A 18 7.09 -7.35 -21.60
CA LEU A 18 6.53 -7.81 -20.33
C LEU A 18 5.00 -8.02 -20.46
N ILE A 19 4.30 -7.05 -21.05
CA ILE A 19 2.85 -7.09 -21.26
C ILE A 19 2.47 -8.27 -22.19
N ILE A 20 3.18 -8.44 -23.29
CA ILE A 20 2.96 -9.56 -24.23
C ILE A 20 3.17 -10.90 -23.50
N ARG A 21 4.29 -11.05 -22.79
CA ARG A 21 4.59 -12.27 -22.05
C ARG A 21 3.54 -12.59 -21.00
N HIS A 22 3.11 -11.58 -20.25
CA HIS A 22 2.01 -11.71 -19.29
C HIS A 22 0.71 -12.17 -19.98
N ALA A 23 0.36 -11.56 -21.11
CA ALA A 23 -0.85 -11.91 -21.86
C ALA A 23 -0.79 -13.35 -22.43
N GLU A 24 0.39 -13.87 -22.80
CA GLU A 24 0.59 -15.25 -23.20
C GLU A 24 0.41 -16.21 -22.01
N LEU A 25 1.04 -15.91 -20.88
CA LEU A 25 0.97 -16.74 -19.68
C LEU A 25 -0.45 -16.78 -19.12
N SER A 26 -1.18 -15.67 -19.16
CA SER A 26 -2.55 -15.57 -18.64
C SER A 26 -3.55 -16.51 -19.36
N LYS A 27 -3.21 -16.99 -20.56
CA LYS A 27 -4.02 -17.97 -21.31
C LYS A 27 -3.76 -19.41 -20.87
N GLN A 28 -2.71 -19.67 -20.11
CA GLN A 28 -2.37 -21.03 -19.68
C GLN A 28 -3.29 -21.46 -18.52
N PRO A 29 -3.76 -22.73 -18.55
CA PRO A 29 -4.55 -23.27 -17.44
C PRO A 29 -3.77 -23.16 -16.12
N GLY A 30 -4.42 -22.63 -15.08
CA GLY A 30 -3.80 -22.49 -13.76
C GLY A 30 -2.92 -21.26 -13.56
N TYR A 31 -2.62 -20.49 -14.64
CA TYR A 31 -1.94 -19.19 -14.46
C TYR A 31 -2.82 -18.23 -13.66
N LYS A 32 -2.31 -17.82 -12.53
CA LYS A 32 -2.94 -16.80 -11.70
C LYS A 32 -1.85 -15.81 -11.35
N LEU A 33 -2.01 -14.55 -11.75
CA LEU A 33 -1.28 -13.47 -11.12
C LEU A 33 -1.53 -13.51 -9.62
N GLY A 34 -0.57 -13.10 -8.84
CA GLY A 34 -0.58 -13.20 -7.39
C GLY A 34 -1.74 -12.54 -6.65
N THR A 35 -2.61 -11.86 -7.37
CA THR A 35 -3.89 -11.35 -6.89
C THR A 35 -5.04 -12.35 -7.08
N ALA A 36 -4.85 -13.45 -7.79
CA ALA A 36 -5.92 -14.40 -8.02
C ALA A 36 -6.13 -15.29 -6.81
N CYS A 37 -7.17 -14.96 -6.11
CA CYS A 37 -7.71 -15.66 -4.96
C CYS A 37 -8.06 -17.11 -5.32
N ALA A 38 -7.20 -18.06 -5.04
CA ALA A 38 -7.67 -19.42 -4.86
C ALA A 38 -8.35 -19.46 -3.48
N PRO A 39 -9.59 -19.98 -3.38
CA PRO A 39 -10.14 -20.30 -2.07
C PRO A 39 -9.16 -21.25 -1.40
N ARG A 40 -8.73 -20.93 -0.17
CA ARG A 40 -7.85 -21.81 0.58
C ARG A 40 -8.66 -22.94 1.16
N PRO A 41 -8.08 -24.15 1.18
CA PRO A 41 -8.64 -25.24 1.94
C PRO A 41 -8.82 -24.83 3.40
N ALA A 42 -9.81 -25.40 4.07
CA ALA A 42 -10.08 -25.16 5.49
C ALA A 42 -8.89 -25.58 6.41
N ASP A 43 -8.00 -26.39 5.89
CA ASP A 43 -6.81 -26.96 6.53
C ASP A 43 -5.51 -26.23 6.16
N TYR A 44 -5.59 -25.00 5.65
CA TYR A 44 -4.38 -24.22 5.30
C TYR A 44 -3.44 -24.07 6.47
N VAL A 45 -2.22 -24.55 6.27
CA VAL A 45 -1.10 -24.36 7.19
C VAL A 45 -0.26 -23.18 6.67
N GLU A 46 0.05 -22.24 7.55
CA GLU A 46 0.71 -20.96 7.22
C GLU A 46 2.04 -21.12 6.48
N ASP A 47 2.74 -22.20 6.71
CA ASP A 47 4.03 -22.52 6.10
C ASP A 47 3.94 -23.61 5.02
N ASP A 48 2.77 -23.74 4.35
CA ASP A 48 2.62 -24.69 3.26
C ASP A 48 3.58 -24.32 2.09
N PRO A 49 4.64 -25.15 1.86
CA PRO A 49 5.62 -24.87 0.81
C PRO A 49 5.01 -24.88 -0.60
N LEU A 50 3.88 -25.59 -0.81
CA LEU A 50 3.19 -25.62 -2.10
C LEU A 50 2.64 -24.26 -2.52
N VAL A 51 2.25 -23.42 -1.58
CA VAL A 51 1.78 -22.04 -1.90
C VAL A 51 2.94 -21.18 -2.38
N GLY A 52 4.12 -21.34 -1.83
CA GLY A 52 5.36 -20.72 -2.30
C GLY A 52 5.76 -21.21 -3.68
N GLU A 53 5.77 -22.53 -3.92
CA GLU A 53 6.20 -23.14 -5.18
C GLU A 53 5.25 -22.83 -6.35
N LEU A 54 3.93 -22.89 -6.15
CA LEU A 54 2.96 -22.55 -7.22
C LEU A 54 3.13 -21.12 -7.72
N ASN A 55 3.45 -20.18 -6.85
CA ASN A 55 3.73 -18.82 -7.24
C ASN A 55 5.12 -18.69 -7.91
N HIS A 56 6.16 -19.33 -7.38
CA HIS A 56 7.51 -19.26 -7.94
C HIS A 56 7.62 -19.77 -9.38
N ASN A 57 6.92 -20.84 -9.74
CA ASN A 57 6.94 -21.38 -11.11
C ASN A 57 6.43 -20.38 -12.15
N TRP A 58 5.44 -19.57 -11.84
CA TRP A 58 4.93 -18.54 -12.74
C TRP A 58 5.88 -17.33 -12.85
N TYR A 59 6.45 -16.89 -11.74
CA TYR A 59 7.42 -15.80 -11.72
C TYR A 59 8.68 -16.12 -12.52
N GLY A 60 9.18 -17.35 -12.45
CA GLY A 60 10.31 -17.80 -13.25
C GLY A 60 10.08 -17.62 -14.75
N GLN A 61 8.83 -17.76 -15.23
CA GLN A 61 8.48 -17.63 -16.63
C GLN A 61 8.39 -16.18 -17.13
N ILE A 62 8.29 -15.18 -16.26
CA ILE A 62 8.22 -13.76 -16.61
C ILE A 62 9.45 -12.97 -16.13
N GLN A 63 10.38 -13.66 -15.46
CA GLN A 63 11.50 -13.00 -14.78
C GLN A 63 12.42 -12.26 -15.75
N ALA A 64 12.69 -12.83 -16.93
CA ALA A 64 13.58 -12.23 -17.92
C ALA A 64 13.06 -10.87 -18.43
N GLU A 65 11.77 -10.79 -18.72
CA GLU A 65 11.12 -9.54 -19.15
C GLU A 65 11.06 -8.53 -18.01
N ASN A 66 10.79 -9.01 -16.79
CA ASN A 66 10.81 -8.17 -15.62
C ASN A 66 12.20 -7.59 -15.33
N ASP A 67 13.25 -8.41 -15.43
CA ASP A 67 14.65 -7.98 -15.26
C ASP A 67 15.05 -6.95 -16.32
N ALA A 68 14.57 -7.10 -17.55
CA ALA A 68 14.81 -6.10 -18.60
C ALA A 68 14.19 -4.74 -18.24
N VAL A 69 12.97 -4.70 -17.72
CA VAL A 69 12.33 -3.47 -17.22
C VAL A 69 13.13 -2.89 -16.06
N ASP A 70 13.48 -3.70 -15.06
CA ASP A 70 14.23 -3.26 -13.88
C ASP A 70 15.61 -2.69 -14.25
N ASN A 71 16.29 -3.27 -15.24
CA ASN A 71 17.58 -2.76 -15.73
C ASN A 71 17.45 -1.39 -16.38
N VAL A 72 16.40 -1.12 -17.13
CA VAL A 72 16.14 0.21 -17.69
C VAL A 72 15.78 1.21 -16.59
N ILE A 73 14.94 0.83 -15.64
CA ILE A 73 14.61 1.66 -14.48
C ILE A 73 15.88 2.05 -13.72
N ARG A 74 16.80 1.12 -13.43
CA ARG A 74 18.09 1.43 -12.81
C ARG A 74 18.91 2.44 -13.62
N GLN A 75 18.96 2.32 -14.96
CA GLN A 75 19.66 3.28 -15.81
C GLN A 75 19.03 4.68 -15.75
N ILE A 76 17.69 4.76 -15.67
CA ILE A 76 16.98 6.04 -15.50
C ILE A 76 17.30 6.64 -14.13
N LEU A 77 17.19 5.84 -13.07
CA LEU A 77 17.44 6.29 -11.69
C LEU A 77 18.90 6.72 -11.46
N ALA A 78 19.86 6.11 -12.16
CA ALA A 78 21.27 6.52 -12.10
C ALA A 78 21.53 7.93 -12.67
N GLN A 79 20.62 8.43 -13.53
CA GLN A 79 20.69 9.77 -14.12
C GLN A 79 19.70 10.75 -13.45
N ALA A 80 18.84 10.26 -12.56
CA ALA A 80 17.88 11.09 -11.87
C ALA A 80 18.60 12.10 -10.94
N PRO A 81 18.20 13.38 -10.95
CA PRO A 81 18.65 14.30 -9.93
C PRO A 81 18.18 13.82 -8.56
N ARG A 82 19.10 13.73 -7.61
CA ARG A 82 18.79 13.31 -6.24
C ARG A 82 19.16 14.40 -5.26
N THR A 83 18.28 14.63 -4.32
CA THR A 83 18.61 15.45 -3.15
C THR A 83 19.60 14.69 -2.28
N PRO A 84 20.75 15.28 -1.92
CA PRO A 84 21.69 14.64 -1.02
C PRO A 84 21.02 14.17 0.27
N PRO A 85 21.25 12.93 0.72
CA PRO A 85 20.55 12.35 1.87
C PRO A 85 20.56 13.17 3.16
N GLU A 86 21.63 13.95 3.37
CA GLU A 86 21.79 14.85 4.52
C GLU A 86 20.89 16.09 4.44
N LYS A 87 20.40 16.44 3.25
CA LYS A 87 19.46 17.55 3.02
C LYS A 87 17.99 17.12 3.10
N LEU A 88 17.74 15.82 3.07
CA LEU A 88 16.39 15.29 3.18
C LEU A 88 15.89 15.34 4.63
N ALA A 89 14.65 15.70 4.85
CA ALA A 89 13.99 15.55 6.16
C ALA A 89 14.10 14.09 6.62
N ARG A 90 14.22 13.88 7.92
CA ARG A 90 14.21 12.53 8.49
C ARG A 90 12.78 12.00 8.54
N LEU A 91 12.65 10.73 8.28
CA LEU A 91 11.39 10.04 8.45
C LEU A 91 11.19 9.75 9.94
N SER A 92 10.17 10.36 10.54
CA SER A 92 9.79 10.07 11.91
C SER A 92 9.06 8.73 12.01
N PRO A 93 9.25 7.93 13.08
CA PRO A 93 8.42 6.75 13.31
C PRO A 93 6.92 7.04 13.36
N ASP A 94 6.52 8.27 13.69
CA ASP A 94 5.12 8.69 13.75
C ASP A 94 4.52 8.99 12.36
N GLU A 95 5.37 9.04 11.32
CA GLU A 95 5.00 9.21 9.90
C GLU A 95 4.94 7.88 9.16
N VAL A 96 5.39 6.77 9.79
CA VAL A 96 5.48 5.44 9.18
C VAL A 96 4.33 4.56 9.66
N TRP A 97 3.61 4.01 8.69
CA TRP A 97 2.51 3.08 8.90
C TRP A 97 2.80 1.76 8.20
N VAL A 98 2.28 0.66 8.72
CA VAL A 98 2.32 -0.65 8.08
C VAL A 98 0.91 -1.13 7.82
N TRP A 99 0.68 -1.56 6.59
CA TRP A 99 -0.57 -2.14 6.09
C TRP A 99 -0.54 -3.65 6.25
N GLY A 100 -1.59 -4.25 6.78
CA GLY A 100 -1.66 -5.71 6.87
C GLY A 100 -2.92 -6.22 7.55
N GLY A 101 -3.01 -7.53 7.57
CA GLY A 101 -4.12 -8.27 8.14
C GLY A 101 -4.21 -9.66 7.55
N PRO A 102 -5.18 -10.49 7.94
CA PRO A 102 -5.34 -11.83 7.38
C PRO A 102 -5.59 -11.78 5.87
N THR A 103 -4.71 -12.35 5.06
CA THR A 103 -4.77 -12.31 3.59
C THR A 103 -4.81 -13.70 2.93
N PRO A 104 -5.65 -14.64 3.40
CA PRO A 104 -5.62 -16.03 2.92
C PRO A 104 -5.91 -16.13 1.42
N TYR A 105 -6.72 -15.24 0.87
CA TYR A 105 -7.10 -15.26 -0.55
C TYR A 105 -5.98 -14.77 -1.48
N TRP A 106 -4.99 -14.04 -0.96
CA TRP A 106 -3.86 -13.51 -1.73
C TRP A 106 -2.52 -14.16 -1.39
N GLY A 107 -2.53 -15.36 -0.83
CA GLY A 107 -1.29 -16.04 -0.47
C GLY A 107 -0.64 -15.57 0.83
N GLY A 108 -1.36 -14.80 1.65
CA GLY A 108 -0.93 -14.38 2.98
C GLY A 108 -1.39 -15.32 4.09
N SER A 109 -1.06 -14.99 5.31
CA SER A 109 -1.40 -15.75 6.51
C SER A 109 -2.86 -15.56 6.93
N MET A 110 -3.40 -16.57 7.65
CA MET A 110 -4.68 -16.50 8.37
C MET A 110 -4.50 -16.04 9.83
N ALA A 111 -3.25 -15.94 10.30
CA ALA A 111 -2.98 -15.67 11.71
C ALA A 111 -3.41 -14.26 12.12
N ASP A 112 -3.91 -14.12 13.33
CA ASP A 112 -4.38 -12.83 13.87
C ASP A 112 -3.23 -11.81 14.01
N ASP A 113 -1.98 -12.27 14.11
CA ASP A 113 -0.78 -11.45 14.35
C ASP A 113 -0.04 -11.01 13.07
N THR A 114 -0.61 -11.23 11.88
CA THR A 114 0.04 -10.87 10.60
C THR A 114 0.50 -9.42 10.57
N LEU A 115 -0.38 -8.48 10.94
CA LEU A 115 -0.07 -7.07 11.00
C LEU A 115 1.00 -6.75 12.05
N VAL A 116 0.97 -7.45 13.20
CA VAL A 116 1.99 -7.30 14.26
C VAL A 116 3.36 -7.67 13.71
N ARG A 117 3.47 -8.81 13.01
CA ARG A 117 4.74 -9.25 12.39
C ARG A 117 5.26 -8.27 11.36
N GLY A 118 4.38 -7.73 10.53
CA GLY A 118 4.74 -6.71 9.55
C GLY A 118 5.22 -5.41 10.20
N ALA A 119 4.50 -4.93 11.21
CA ALA A 119 4.86 -3.73 11.94
C ALA A 119 6.18 -3.89 12.71
N ASP A 120 6.39 -5.03 13.37
CA ASP A 120 7.62 -5.33 14.09
C ASP A 120 8.82 -5.46 13.13
N PHE A 121 8.63 -6.03 11.92
CA PHE A 121 9.68 -6.10 10.89
C PHE A 121 10.17 -4.73 10.48
N PHE A 122 9.28 -3.77 10.24
CA PHE A 122 9.62 -2.40 9.85
C PHE A 122 9.82 -1.45 11.05
N GLN A 123 9.64 -1.91 12.28
CA GLN A 123 9.68 -1.12 13.51
C GLN A 123 8.72 0.09 13.48
N ALA A 124 7.55 -0.10 12.88
CA ALA A 124 6.53 0.92 12.75
C ALA A 124 5.72 1.09 14.03
N ARG A 125 5.28 2.33 14.30
CA ARG A 125 4.43 2.65 15.45
C ARG A 125 2.96 2.76 15.09
N ASN A 126 2.65 2.89 13.81
CA ASN A 126 1.29 3.06 13.33
C ASN A 126 0.92 1.91 12.38
N VAL A 127 -0.33 1.51 12.40
CA VAL A 127 -0.80 0.35 11.65
C VAL A 127 -2.11 0.62 10.93
N VAL A 128 -2.29 -0.07 9.79
CA VAL A 128 -3.54 -0.11 9.02
C VAL A 128 -4.01 -1.56 8.99
N TYR A 129 -5.06 -1.86 9.73
CA TYR A 129 -5.67 -3.19 9.75
C TYR A 129 -6.70 -3.32 8.65
N VAL A 130 -6.51 -4.31 7.79
CA VAL A 130 -7.35 -4.59 6.64
C VAL A 130 -7.65 -6.08 6.51
N TYR A 131 -8.63 -6.40 5.66
CA TYR A 131 -9.03 -7.76 5.26
C TYR A 131 -9.71 -8.61 6.34
N GLY A 132 -9.74 -8.19 7.57
CA GLY A 132 -10.41 -8.87 8.67
C GLY A 132 -11.47 -7.99 9.35
N PRO A 133 -12.40 -8.61 10.13
CA PRO A 133 -13.40 -7.86 10.86
C PRO A 133 -12.77 -7.08 12.01
N THR A 134 -13.28 -5.89 12.29
CA THR A 134 -12.92 -5.13 13.49
C THR A 134 -13.59 -5.77 14.70
N THR A 135 -12.78 -6.40 15.56
CA THR A 135 -13.24 -7.06 16.79
C THR A 135 -12.43 -6.59 17.99
N GLU A 136 -12.99 -6.72 19.20
CA GLU A 136 -12.27 -6.38 20.43
C GLU A 136 -11.00 -7.22 20.62
N LYS A 137 -11.01 -8.50 20.21
CA LYS A 137 -9.83 -9.37 20.22
C LYS A 137 -8.71 -8.77 19.36
N MET A 138 -9.05 -8.38 18.12
CA MET A 138 -8.11 -7.77 17.19
C MET A 138 -7.60 -6.44 17.73
N LEU A 139 -8.49 -5.56 18.23
CA LEU A 139 -8.11 -4.26 18.78
C LEU A 139 -7.18 -4.40 19.99
N SER A 140 -7.47 -5.34 20.89
CA SER A 140 -6.62 -5.63 22.06
C SER A 140 -5.21 -6.06 21.64
N LEU A 141 -5.09 -6.89 20.61
CA LEU A 141 -3.79 -7.33 20.06
C LEU A 141 -2.96 -6.15 19.50
N HIS A 142 -3.64 -5.15 18.97
CA HIS A 142 -3.01 -3.98 18.34
C HIS A 142 -3.00 -2.72 19.24
N ALA A 143 -3.42 -2.82 20.49
CA ALA A 143 -3.50 -1.68 21.42
C ALA A 143 -2.14 -1.03 21.75
N LYS A 144 -1.03 -1.76 21.50
CA LYS A 144 0.36 -1.27 21.69
C LYS A 144 0.78 -0.18 20.67
N TYR A 145 0.09 -0.07 19.54
CA TYR A 145 0.45 0.89 18.49
C TYR A 145 -0.09 2.29 18.79
N SER A 146 0.67 3.30 18.37
CA SER A 146 0.33 4.71 18.63
C SER A 146 -0.92 5.15 17.88
N LYS A 147 -1.07 4.72 16.64
CA LYS A 147 -2.23 5.03 15.79
C LYS A 147 -2.65 3.80 15.00
N MET A 148 -3.94 3.66 14.80
CA MET A 148 -4.53 2.56 14.05
C MET A 148 -5.63 3.05 13.13
N LEU A 149 -5.61 2.57 11.90
CA LEU A 149 -6.73 2.64 10.95
C LEU A 149 -7.31 1.25 10.79
N CYS A 150 -8.64 1.15 10.63
CA CYS A 150 -9.32 -0.12 10.39
C CYS A 150 -10.18 -0.02 9.13
N GLN A 151 -10.14 -1.06 8.30
CA GLN A 151 -10.98 -1.14 7.12
C GLN A 151 -12.45 -1.25 7.50
N VAL A 152 -13.30 -0.51 6.79
CA VAL A 152 -14.76 -0.50 7.01
C VAL A 152 -15.56 -0.89 5.76
N ASN A 153 -14.98 -0.77 4.57
CA ASN A 153 -15.66 -1.13 3.34
C ASN A 153 -15.54 -2.61 3.00
N SER A 154 -16.46 -3.09 2.16
CA SER A 154 -16.69 -4.52 1.88
C SER A 154 -15.68 -5.17 0.94
N ASN A 155 -14.57 -4.52 0.62
CA ASN A 155 -13.53 -5.15 -0.21
C ASN A 155 -12.78 -6.28 0.52
N CYS A 156 -13.06 -6.44 1.80
CA CYS A 156 -12.56 -7.54 2.61
C CYS A 156 -13.23 -8.86 2.25
N ARG A 157 -12.43 -9.81 1.75
CA ARG A 157 -12.89 -11.16 1.38
C ARG A 157 -12.56 -12.22 2.42
N THR A 158 -12.14 -11.81 3.61
CA THR A 158 -11.87 -12.75 4.71
C THR A 158 -13.19 -13.29 5.26
N PRO A 159 -13.32 -14.60 5.50
CA PRO A 159 -14.52 -15.16 6.11
C PRO A 159 -14.88 -14.46 7.43
N GLY A 160 -16.13 -14.05 7.56
CA GLY A 160 -16.63 -13.30 8.73
C GLY A 160 -16.47 -11.78 8.66
N ALA A 161 -15.65 -11.24 7.76
CA ALA A 161 -15.48 -9.80 7.60
C ALA A 161 -16.70 -9.09 6.97
N LEU A 162 -17.53 -9.84 6.26
CA LEU A 162 -18.70 -9.34 5.53
C LEU A 162 -20.02 -9.59 6.27
N ALA A 163 -19.97 -9.90 7.57
CA ALA A 163 -21.18 -10.14 8.36
C ALA A 163 -22.05 -8.87 8.49
N ASN A 164 -21.42 -7.70 8.48
CA ASN A 164 -22.08 -6.41 8.59
C ASN A 164 -22.04 -5.65 7.26
N SER A 165 -22.98 -4.72 7.08
CA SER A 165 -22.87 -3.69 6.03
C SER A 165 -21.70 -2.75 6.30
N GLU A 166 -21.27 -1.99 5.28
CA GLU A 166 -20.21 -1.00 5.41
C GLU A 166 -20.57 0.10 6.41
N GLU A 167 -21.83 0.51 6.44
CA GLU A 167 -22.36 1.48 7.40
C GLU A 167 -22.28 0.93 8.83
N GLU A 168 -22.68 -0.33 9.05
CA GLU A 168 -22.58 -0.98 10.37
C GLU A 168 -21.14 -1.15 10.82
N ASN A 169 -20.22 -1.50 9.92
CA ASN A 169 -18.79 -1.56 10.22
C ASN A 169 -18.22 -0.17 10.60
N ALA A 170 -18.62 0.88 9.89
CA ALA A 170 -18.22 2.24 10.16
C ALA A 170 -18.73 2.73 11.53
N GLU A 171 -20.00 2.46 11.86
CA GLU A 171 -20.59 2.77 13.16
C GLU A 171 -19.94 1.98 14.31
N LEU A 172 -19.68 0.69 14.09
CA LEU A 172 -18.99 -0.16 15.05
C LEU A 172 -17.60 0.39 15.37
N LEU A 173 -16.81 0.73 14.33
CA LEU A 173 -15.49 1.32 14.49
C LEU A 173 -15.56 2.64 15.26
N SER A 174 -16.51 3.51 14.90
CA SER A 174 -16.74 4.79 15.57
C SER A 174 -17.00 4.61 17.08
N ARG A 175 -17.83 3.64 17.44
CA ARG A 175 -18.12 3.33 18.84
C ARG A 175 -16.91 2.74 19.57
N LEU A 176 -16.19 1.79 18.96
CA LEU A 176 -15.02 1.16 19.57
C LEU A 176 -13.85 2.14 19.76
N SER A 177 -13.76 3.19 18.95
CA SER A 177 -12.73 4.21 19.11
C SER A 177 -12.82 4.98 20.45
N LEU A 178 -13.97 4.96 21.11
CA LEU A 178 -14.13 5.53 22.46
C LEU A 178 -13.46 4.68 23.55
N GLN A 179 -13.25 3.39 23.29
CA GLN A 179 -12.59 2.45 24.21
C GLN A 179 -11.12 2.20 23.80
N TYR A 180 -10.82 2.33 22.52
CA TYR A 180 -9.48 2.13 21.95
C TYR A 180 -8.99 3.45 21.33
N PRO A 181 -8.41 4.36 22.12
CA PRO A 181 -8.08 5.73 21.69
C PRO A 181 -6.98 5.80 20.63
N ASN A 182 -6.27 4.70 20.37
CA ASN A 182 -5.33 4.59 19.26
C ASN A 182 -6.01 4.44 17.88
N ILE A 183 -7.33 4.17 17.83
CA ILE A 183 -8.09 4.22 16.57
C ILE A 183 -8.26 5.69 16.18
N VAL A 184 -7.63 6.11 15.08
CA VAL A 184 -7.65 7.49 14.59
C VAL A 184 -8.49 7.67 13.31
N GLY A 185 -8.95 6.59 12.71
CA GLY A 185 -9.76 6.66 11.50
C GLY A 185 -10.14 5.33 10.89
N ALA A 186 -10.90 5.43 9.82
CA ALA A 186 -11.33 4.33 8.97
C ALA A 186 -10.54 4.30 7.67
N MET A 187 -10.23 3.10 7.16
CA MET A 187 -9.66 2.88 5.84
C MET A 187 -10.73 2.35 4.89
N CYS A 188 -10.88 2.97 3.74
CA CYS A 188 -11.67 2.47 2.62
C CYS A 188 -10.71 1.99 1.54
N ASP A 189 -10.45 0.69 1.53
CA ASP A 189 -9.60 0.03 0.54
C ASP A 189 -10.27 0.01 -0.83
N ASP A 190 -9.48 0.13 -1.93
CA ASP A 190 -10.01 0.19 -3.30
C ASP A 190 -11.20 1.16 -3.43
N PHE A 191 -11.07 2.37 -2.90
CA PHE A 191 -12.17 3.31 -2.75
C PHE A 191 -12.92 3.58 -4.06
N CYS A 192 -12.23 3.62 -5.19
CA CYS A 192 -12.80 3.92 -6.49
C CYS A 192 -12.61 2.83 -7.55
N THR A 193 -11.87 1.76 -7.29
CA THR A 193 -11.58 0.69 -8.27
C THR A 193 -12.76 -0.21 -8.58
N SER A 194 -13.74 -0.30 -7.71
CA SER A 194 -14.91 -1.16 -7.91
C SER A 194 -15.89 -0.58 -8.92
N PHE A 195 -15.52 -0.48 -10.20
CA PHE A 195 -16.45 -0.10 -11.28
C PHE A 195 -17.70 -0.97 -11.38
N ARG A 196 -17.68 -2.18 -10.81
CA ARG A 196 -18.86 -3.06 -10.77
C ARG A 196 -19.95 -2.55 -9.82
N TYR A 197 -19.56 -1.73 -8.87
CA TYR A 197 -20.50 -1.05 -7.96
C TYR A 197 -20.40 0.42 -8.32
N ALA A 198 -21.34 0.90 -9.14
CA ALA A 198 -21.40 2.31 -9.51
C ALA A 198 -20.99 3.16 -8.30
N LEU A 199 -20.14 4.15 -8.53
CA LEU A 199 -19.78 5.13 -7.51
C LEU A 199 -21.07 5.83 -7.08
N LEU A 200 -21.71 5.29 -6.07
CA LEU A 200 -22.92 5.85 -5.49
C LEU A 200 -22.46 6.78 -4.37
N PRO A 201 -22.54 8.11 -4.54
CA PRO A 201 -22.20 9.06 -3.48
C PRO A 201 -22.87 8.69 -2.15
N GLU A 202 -24.11 8.20 -2.19
CA GLU A 202 -24.88 7.81 -1.01
C GLU A 202 -24.22 6.66 -0.22
N ARG A 203 -23.49 5.76 -0.89
CA ARG A 203 -22.71 4.69 -0.22
C ARG A 203 -21.59 5.28 0.61
N PHE A 204 -20.83 6.20 0.03
CA PHE A 204 -19.69 6.83 0.72
C PHE A 204 -20.16 7.79 1.81
N GLU A 205 -21.27 8.49 1.59
CA GLU A 205 -21.92 9.32 2.61
C GLU A 205 -22.31 8.50 3.84
N LYS A 206 -22.92 7.31 3.66
CA LYS A 206 -23.28 6.43 4.77
C LYS A 206 -22.07 5.96 5.56
N ILE A 207 -21.00 5.53 4.87
CA ILE A 207 -19.72 5.18 5.51
C ILE A 207 -19.19 6.37 6.31
N TYR A 208 -19.10 7.53 5.68
CA TYR A 208 -18.58 8.74 6.30
C TYR A 208 -19.37 9.14 7.55
N ARG A 209 -20.69 9.17 7.46
CA ARG A 209 -21.58 9.45 8.61
C ARG A 209 -21.44 8.40 9.71
N GLY A 210 -21.35 7.13 9.35
CA GLY A 210 -21.13 6.03 10.30
C GLY A 210 -19.83 6.20 11.08
N VAL A 211 -18.72 6.52 10.39
CA VAL A 211 -17.41 6.79 11.03
C VAL A 211 -17.47 7.98 11.99
N LYS A 212 -18.24 9.02 11.66
CA LYS A 212 -18.35 10.23 12.49
C LYS A 212 -19.40 10.14 13.60
N LYS A 213 -20.21 9.06 13.66
CA LYS A 213 -21.42 8.99 14.50
C LYS A 213 -21.18 9.14 15.99
N TYR A 214 -20.21 8.43 16.53
CA TYR A 214 -19.89 8.43 17.97
C TYR A 214 -18.59 9.20 18.28
N ASN A 215 -17.70 9.31 17.31
CA ASN A 215 -16.44 10.04 17.43
C ASN A 215 -16.18 10.83 16.15
N SER A 216 -16.55 12.09 16.15
CA SER A 216 -16.40 12.99 15.01
C SER A 216 -14.93 13.31 14.65
N ALA A 217 -13.98 13.03 15.56
CA ALA A 217 -12.55 13.22 15.32
C ALA A 217 -11.93 12.16 14.42
N LEU A 218 -12.58 11.00 14.24
CA LEU A 218 -12.08 9.96 13.33
C LEU A 218 -12.02 10.49 11.90
N ARG A 219 -10.96 10.13 11.17
CA ARG A 219 -10.76 10.51 9.77
C ARG A 219 -11.08 9.34 8.85
N VAL A 220 -11.62 9.63 7.67
CA VAL A 220 -11.85 8.64 6.60
C VAL A 220 -10.73 8.72 5.60
N TYR A 221 -10.00 7.62 5.43
CA TYR A 221 -8.91 7.45 4.49
C TYR A 221 -9.40 6.65 3.28
N GLY A 222 -9.20 7.17 2.08
CA GLY A 222 -9.57 6.49 0.83
C GLY A 222 -8.35 6.09 0.03
N VAL A 223 -8.24 4.80 -0.33
CA VAL A 223 -7.22 4.31 -1.27
C VAL A 223 -7.54 4.78 -2.67
N ILE A 224 -6.61 5.51 -3.27
CA ILE A 224 -6.69 6.05 -4.63
C ILE A 224 -5.42 5.63 -5.37
N TYR A 225 -5.58 5.12 -6.58
CA TYR A 225 -4.44 4.74 -7.42
C TYR A 225 -4.13 5.83 -8.44
N VAL A 226 -2.84 6.01 -8.78
CA VAL A 226 -2.40 7.04 -9.72
C VAL A 226 -3.06 6.93 -11.10
N HIS A 227 -3.36 5.72 -11.57
CA HIS A 227 -4.07 5.50 -12.84
C HIS A 227 -5.55 5.88 -12.80
N GLU A 228 -6.10 6.16 -11.64
CA GLU A 228 -7.48 6.63 -11.45
C GLU A 228 -7.58 8.16 -11.45
N LEU A 229 -6.48 8.86 -11.24
CA LEU A 229 -6.45 10.32 -11.19
C LEU A 229 -6.94 10.94 -12.52
N GLY A 230 -7.63 12.06 -12.42
CA GLY A 230 -8.24 12.74 -13.57
C GLY A 230 -9.66 12.25 -13.92
N ARG A 231 -10.20 11.27 -13.21
CA ARG A 231 -11.58 10.83 -13.42
C ARG A 231 -12.58 11.80 -12.80
N ILE A 232 -13.55 12.23 -13.59
CA ILE A 232 -14.52 13.27 -13.18
C ILE A 232 -15.35 12.87 -11.94
N HIS A 233 -15.58 11.57 -11.74
CA HIS A 233 -16.41 11.09 -10.65
C HIS A 233 -15.81 11.29 -9.25
N PHE A 234 -14.51 11.55 -9.11
CA PHE A 234 -13.93 11.92 -7.81
C PHE A 234 -14.59 13.16 -7.20
N ARG A 235 -15.06 14.10 -8.02
CA ARG A 235 -15.80 15.26 -7.55
C ARG A 235 -17.08 14.93 -6.80
N LEU A 236 -17.66 13.73 -7.06
CA LEU A 236 -18.89 13.28 -6.44
C LEU A 236 -18.66 12.67 -5.06
N VAL A 237 -17.44 12.21 -4.76
CA VAL A 237 -17.15 11.43 -3.55
C VAL A 237 -16.03 12.03 -2.69
N GLN A 238 -15.32 13.03 -3.19
CA GLN A 238 -14.20 13.65 -2.46
C GLN A 238 -14.59 14.25 -1.10
N GLU A 239 -15.84 14.68 -0.93
CA GLU A 239 -16.34 15.22 0.35
C GLU A 239 -16.44 14.15 1.44
N PHE A 240 -16.50 12.86 1.07
CA PHE A 240 -16.57 11.72 1.98
C PHE A 240 -15.20 11.11 2.30
N ILE A 241 -14.11 11.77 1.92
CA ILE A 241 -12.73 11.41 2.26
C ILE A 241 -12.10 12.57 3.03
N ASP A 242 -11.49 12.29 4.18
CA ASP A 242 -10.69 13.27 4.93
C ASP A 242 -9.22 13.24 4.51
N VAL A 243 -8.70 12.06 4.08
CA VAL A 243 -7.31 11.84 3.71
C VAL A 243 -7.23 10.93 2.49
N VAL A 244 -6.43 11.31 1.53
CA VAL A 244 -6.14 10.46 0.36
C VAL A 244 -4.96 9.55 0.68
N ASN A 245 -5.15 8.23 0.53
CA ASN A 245 -4.07 7.27 0.55
C ASN A 245 -3.68 6.94 -0.91
N LEU A 246 -2.64 7.60 -1.40
CA LEU A 246 -2.20 7.53 -2.80
C LEU A 246 -1.28 6.34 -3.03
N TRP A 247 -1.62 5.45 -3.98
CA TRP A 247 -0.84 4.30 -4.35
C TRP A 247 -0.45 4.29 -5.83
N HIS A 248 0.74 3.78 -6.11
CA HIS A 248 1.18 3.41 -7.44
C HIS A 248 0.74 1.98 -7.75
N TRP A 249 0.50 1.68 -9.04
CA TRP A 249 0.10 0.35 -9.48
C TRP A 249 1.23 -0.36 -10.22
N HIS A 250 2.02 0.39 -10.96
CA HIS A 250 3.12 -0.10 -11.77
C HIS A 250 4.46 0.52 -11.40
N LYS A 251 5.56 -0.20 -11.64
CA LYS A 251 6.93 0.25 -11.32
C LYS A 251 7.30 1.56 -12.03
N ASP A 252 6.92 1.70 -13.29
CA ASP A 252 7.18 2.90 -14.09
C ASP A 252 6.37 4.13 -13.63
N ASP A 253 5.23 3.93 -12.95
CA ASP A 253 4.48 5.04 -12.33
C ASP A 253 5.34 5.82 -11.32
N ILE A 254 6.26 5.11 -10.62
CA ILE A 254 7.11 5.73 -9.59
C ILE A 254 8.13 6.69 -10.21
N LEU A 255 8.51 6.50 -11.47
CA LEU A 255 9.41 7.42 -12.18
C LEU A 255 8.78 8.81 -12.36
N ASN A 256 7.46 8.89 -12.33
CA ASN A 256 6.66 10.11 -12.44
C ASN A 256 6.01 10.52 -11.10
N ILE A 257 6.60 10.11 -9.97
CA ILE A 257 6.00 10.30 -8.63
C ILE A 257 5.70 11.77 -8.29
N ASP A 258 6.51 12.72 -8.78
CA ASP A 258 6.27 14.17 -8.60
C ASP A 258 4.98 14.59 -9.31
N GLU A 259 4.85 14.26 -10.58
CA GLU A 259 3.69 14.59 -11.41
C GLU A 259 2.42 13.86 -10.93
N ASN A 260 2.58 12.63 -10.41
CA ASN A 260 1.48 11.86 -9.84
C ASN A 260 0.97 12.50 -8.55
N LEU A 261 1.87 13.01 -7.69
CA LEU A 261 1.47 13.74 -6.49
C LEU A 261 0.78 15.07 -6.84
N GLU A 262 1.30 15.82 -7.81
CA GLU A 262 0.67 17.06 -8.30
C GLU A 262 -0.76 16.80 -8.81
N LYS A 263 -0.95 15.78 -9.63
CA LYS A 263 -2.28 15.37 -10.11
C LYS A 263 -3.21 14.99 -8.95
N CYS A 264 -2.67 14.34 -7.91
CA CYS A 264 -3.46 14.00 -6.72
C CYS A 264 -3.93 15.25 -5.98
N GLU A 265 -3.04 16.23 -5.77
CA GLU A 265 -3.35 17.52 -5.15
C GLU A 265 -4.41 18.30 -5.95
N GLU A 266 -4.34 18.26 -7.28
CA GLU A 266 -5.33 18.87 -8.17
C GLU A 266 -6.71 18.18 -8.10
N ASN A 267 -6.73 16.84 -7.97
CA ASN A 267 -7.98 16.08 -7.90
C ASN A 267 -8.64 16.17 -6.51
N PHE A 268 -7.84 16.38 -5.46
CA PHE A 268 -8.30 16.44 -4.07
C PHE A 268 -7.78 17.69 -3.37
N PRO A 269 -8.18 18.90 -3.83
CA PRO A 269 -7.62 20.16 -3.34
C PRO A 269 -7.81 20.32 -1.83
N GLY A 270 -6.71 20.59 -1.14
CA GLY A 270 -6.69 20.82 0.32
C GLY A 270 -6.87 19.55 1.16
N LYS A 271 -6.97 18.35 0.57
CA LYS A 271 -6.99 17.10 1.33
C LYS A 271 -5.56 16.68 1.69
N PRO A 272 -5.30 16.29 2.94
CA PRO A 272 -4.06 15.62 3.30
C PRO A 272 -3.85 14.35 2.49
N ILE A 273 -2.59 14.05 2.17
CA ILE A 273 -2.20 12.86 1.42
C ILE A 273 -1.27 12.01 2.28
N ILE A 274 -1.48 10.70 2.30
CA ILE A 274 -0.54 9.72 2.81
C ILE A 274 -0.10 8.81 1.66
N LEU A 275 1.21 8.60 1.49
CA LEU A 275 1.75 7.90 0.32
C LEU A 275 1.94 6.42 0.60
N GLY A 276 1.37 5.57 -0.24
CA GLY A 276 1.64 4.13 -0.25
C GLY A 276 3.02 3.84 -0.82
N ILE A 277 3.81 3.01 -0.11
CA ILE A 277 5.12 2.55 -0.58
C ILE A 277 4.94 1.25 -1.33
N PHE A 278 5.16 1.34 -2.64
CA PHE A 278 5.06 0.25 -3.59
C PHE A 278 6.19 -0.77 -3.34
N LEU A 279 5.84 -2.02 -3.07
CA LEU A 279 6.82 -3.10 -2.86
C LEU A 279 6.91 -4.08 -4.04
N HIS A 280 5.85 -4.17 -4.85
CA HIS A 280 5.80 -5.09 -5.99
C HIS A 280 4.90 -4.56 -7.10
N GLU A 281 5.11 -5.04 -8.31
CA GLU A 281 4.28 -4.74 -9.47
C GLU A 281 2.89 -5.33 -9.34
N TYR A 282 1.85 -4.56 -9.58
CA TYR A 282 0.48 -5.06 -9.67
C TYR A 282 0.08 -5.27 -11.14
N GLY A 283 -0.60 -6.38 -11.42
CA GLY A 283 -1.33 -6.57 -12.66
C GLY A 283 -0.52 -6.95 -13.91
N ARG A 284 0.81 -6.71 -13.96
CA ARG A 284 1.67 -7.08 -15.09
C ARG A 284 2.62 -8.23 -14.79
N SER A 285 3.27 -8.24 -13.65
CA SER A 285 4.23 -9.29 -13.30
C SER A 285 4.09 -9.82 -11.89
N ASP A 286 3.52 -9.03 -11.00
CA ASP A 286 3.45 -9.31 -9.55
C ASP A 286 4.82 -9.68 -8.96
N VAL A 287 5.88 -9.05 -9.46
CA VAL A 287 7.27 -9.24 -9.02
C VAL A 287 7.69 -8.09 -8.11
N GLY A 288 8.53 -8.37 -7.12
CA GLY A 288 9.04 -7.37 -6.19
C GLY A 288 9.73 -6.21 -6.91
N ALA A 289 9.54 -5.00 -6.41
CA ALA A 289 10.20 -3.81 -6.94
C ALA A 289 11.71 -3.85 -6.63
N PRO A 290 12.58 -3.39 -7.56
CA PRO A 290 14.01 -3.39 -7.31
C PRO A 290 14.38 -2.42 -6.17
N PRO A 291 15.38 -2.76 -5.34
CA PRO A 291 15.80 -1.95 -4.19
C PRO A 291 16.07 -0.48 -4.52
N GLU A 292 16.64 -0.20 -5.68
CA GLU A 292 16.97 1.16 -6.14
C GLU A 292 15.70 2.01 -6.33
N LEU A 293 14.62 1.41 -6.84
CA LEU A 293 13.35 2.09 -7.03
C LEU A 293 12.67 2.36 -5.69
N LEU A 294 12.75 1.42 -4.76
CA LEU A 294 12.22 1.59 -3.40
C LEU A 294 12.95 2.69 -2.64
N CYS A 295 14.28 2.73 -2.72
CA CYS A 295 15.07 3.81 -2.14
C CYS A 295 14.70 5.17 -2.76
N TYR A 296 14.54 5.23 -4.08
CA TYR A 296 14.11 6.46 -4.76
C TYR A 296 12.73 6.91 -4.28
N GLN A 297 11.76 6.00 -4.19
CA GLN A 297 10.42 6.32 -3.68
C GLN A 297 10.45 6.87 -2.24
N LEU A 298 11.28 6.27 -1.37
CA LEU A 298 11.44 6.73 0.02
C LEU A 298 12.16 8.08 0.11
N GLU A 299 13.14 8.34 -0.75
CA GLU A 299 13.80 9.65 -0.86
C GLU A 299 12.78 10.72 -1.27
N LYS A 300 11.95 10.45 -2.28
CA LYS A 300 10.88 11.34 -2.72
C LYS A 300 9.82 11.57 -1.63
N ALA A 301 9.43 10.52 -0.92
CA ALA A 301 8.52 10.66 0.23
C ALA A 301 9.08 11.61 1.30
N ARG A 302 10.38 11.54 1.60
CA ARG A 302 11.04 12.46 2.54
C ARG A 302 11.07 13.91 2.02
N GLU A 303 11.24 14.12 0.71
CA GLU A 303 11.14 15.44 0.08
C GLU A 303 9.71 16.00 0.27
N PHE A 304 8.69 15.19 -0.01
CA PHE A 304 7.30 15.58 0.13
C PHE A 304 6.89 15.85 1.57
N LEU A 305 7.39 15.08 2.54
CA LEU A 305 7.21 15.35 3.98
C LEU A 305 7.83 16.68 4.38
N ALA A 306 9.06 16.96 3.93
CA ALA A 306 9.74 18.25 4.21
C ALA A 306 8.96 19.44 3.64
N GLN A 307 8.32 19.25 2.48
CA GLN A 307 7.47 20.24 1.82
C GLN A 307 6.04 20.28 2.40
N LYS A 308 5.70 19.40 3.36
CA LYS A 308 4.35 19.24 3.93
C LYS A 308 3.27 18.90 2.90
N ARG A 309 3.65 18.25 1.80
CA ARG A 309 2.75 17.78 0.75
C ARG A 309 2.10 16.44 1.09
N ILE A 310 2.77 15.63 1.92
CA ILE A 310 2.21 14.40 2.49
C ILE A 310 2.35 14.42 4.01
N GLU A 311 1.52 13.64 4.72
CA GLU A 311 1.57 13.54 6.19
C GLU A 311 2.21 12.24 6.69
N GLY A 312 2.59 11.32 5.82
CA GLY A 312 3.21 10.06 6.17
C GLY A 312 3.30 9.09 5.00
N ILE A 313 3.78 7.89 5.30
CA ILE A 313 3.87 6.77 4.35
C ILE A 313 3.18 5.54 4.93
N ILE A 314 2.59 4.71 4.04
CA ILE A 314 2.07 3.39 4.38
C ILE A 314 2.84 2.33 3.61
N ILE A 315 3.43 1.36 4.30
CA ILE A 315 4.22 0.27 3.72
C ILE A 315 3.39 -1.00 3.74
N LEU A 316 3.38 -1.76 2.63
CA LEU A 316 2.77 -3.09 2.60
C LEU A 316 3.50 -4.04 3.56
N GLY A 317 2.74 -4.82 4.33
CA GLY A 317 3.25 -5.60 5.46
C GLY A 317 3.49 -7.06 5.17
N ASP A 318 3.00 -7.93 6.04
CA ASP A 318 3.34 -9.33 6.24
C ASP A 318 3.46 -10.19 4.97
N ARG A 319 2.45 -10.19 4.10
CA ARG A 319 2.44 -10.98 2.87
C ARG A 319 3.62 -10.61 1.96
N GLU A 320 3.84 -9.34 1.77
CA GLU A 320 4.86 -8.78 0.88
C GLU A 320 6.27 -9.04 1.43
N ILE A 321 6.44 -9.03 2.76
CA ILE A 321 7.71 -9.37 3.41
C ILE A 321 8.13 -10.80 3.07
N LYS A 322 7.20 -11.74 3.13
CA LYS A 322 7.45 -13.15 2.82
C LYS A 322 7.65 -13.39 1.33
N LYS A 323 6.83 -12.76 0.52
CA LYS A 323 6.78 -12.98 -0.93
C LYS A 323 7.94 -12.27 -1.65
N TRP A 324 8.32 -11.09 -1.18
CA TRP A 324 9.34 -10.22 -1.78
C TRP A 324 10.39 -9.80 -0.75
N PRO A 325 11.13 -10.76 -0.16
CA PRO A 325 12.02 -10.48 0.98
C PRO A 325 13.14 -9.47 0.64
N ALA A 326 13.64 -9.45 -0.60
CA ALA A 326 14.65 -8.49 -1.02
C ALA A 326 14.11 -7.05 -1.05
N SER A 327 12.89 -6.85 -1.57
CA SER A 327 12.20 -5.57 -1.60
C SER A 327 11.89 -5.08 -0.19
N ALA A 328 11.34 -5.94 0.65
CA ALA A 328 11.03 -5.63 2.04
C ALA A 328 12.29 -5.30 2.85
N GLN A 329 13.38 -6.07 2.65
CA GLN A 329 14.66 -5.82 3.33
C GLN A 329 15.25 -4.47 2.93
N ALA A 330 15.17 -4.08 1.65
CA ALA A 330 15.65 -2.78 1.21
C ALA A 330 14.93 -1.61 1.91
N VAL A 331 13.61 -1.72 2.08
CA VAL A 331 12.83 -0.72 2.84
C VAL A 331 13.23 -0.73 4.31
N LYS A 332 13.33 -1.91 4.94
CA LYS A 332 13.78 -2.03 6.34
C LYS A 332 15.15 -1.40 6.58
N ASP A 333 16.12 -1.70 5.71
CA ASP A 333 17.48 -1.15 5.82
C ASP A 333 17.49 0.37 5.65
N TYR A 334 16.66 0.87 4.73
CA TYR A 334 16.50 2.32 4.56
C TYR A 334 15.96 2.98 5.83
N LEU A 335 14.91 2.44 6.42
CA LEU A 335 14.32 2.94 7.67
C LEU A 335 15.32 2.87 8.84
N ALA A 336 16.02 1.74 8.99
CA ALA A 336 17.00 1.54 10.05
C ALA A 336 18.13 2.58 10.01
N LYS A 337 18.63 2.94 8.82
CA LYS A 337 19.61 4.02 8.65
C LYS A 337 19.08 5.36 9.16
N GLN A 338 17.79 5.66 8.97
CA GLN A 338 17.18 6.89 9.49
C GLN A 338 17.17 6.92 11.02
N HIS A 339 16.91 5.78 11.68
CA HIS A 339 16.86 5.65 13.15
C HIS A 339 18.23 5.67 13.80
N GLN A 340 19.28 5.09 13.19
CA GLN A 340 20.66 5.09 13.74
C GLN A 340 21.23 6.52 13.84
N TYR A 341 20.98 7.36 12.85
CA TYR A 341 21.39 8.77 12.89
C TYR A 341 20.72 9.56 14.02
N GLN A 342 19.54 9.14 14.50
CA GLN A 342 18.87 9.76 15.66
C GLN A 342 19.63 9.45 16.97
N ARG A 343 20.09 8.21 17.16
CA ARG A 343 20.81 7.81 18.39
C ARG A 343 22.14 8.56 18.54
N ILE A 344 22.89 8.66 17.46
CA ILE A 344 24.21 9.34 17.46
C ILE A 344 24.06 10.82 17.80
N ARG A 345 23.07 11.50 17.32
CA ARG A 345 22.85 12.95 17.56
C ARG A 345 22.33 13.26 18.95
N ASN A 346 21.50 12.37 19.51
CA ASN A 346 20.98 12.53 20.89
C ASN A 346 22.02 12.14 21.96
N SER A 347 23.07 11.39 21.60
CA SER A 347 24.20 11.07 22.48
C SER A 347 25.31 12.14 22.42
N SER A 348 25.19 13.14 21.54
CA SER A 348 26.15 14.22 21.35
C SER A 348 25.68 15.55 21.95
N HIS A 349 24.55 15.53 22.66
CA HIS A 349 23.98 16.61 23.47
C HIS A 349 23.75 16.13 24.90
#